data_328e3f00d8de984e4b1e1c58f35fe7a2
#
_entry.id   328e3f00d8de984e4b1e1c58f35fe7a2
#
_cell.length_a   1.000
_cell.length_b   1.000
_cell.length_c   1.000
_cell.angle_alpha   90.00
_cell.angle_beta   90.00
_cell.angle_gamma   90.00
#
_symmetry.space_group_name_H-M   'P 1'
#
loop_
_entity.id
_entity.type
_entity.pdbx_description
1 polymer ?
#
loop_
_entity_poly.entity_id
_entity_poly.type
_entity_poly.pdbx_seq_one_letter_code
_entity_poly.pdbx_strand_id
1 'polypeptide(L)'
;MIIAALVIVIPTGTSALVWRSRRIYPGFGRWTVGNLLDTLCLVFLSLRGIVPDWITIVLANAAALGAGVLFFQGSRKFRGLRLLWWPECLIGALGVAAIIYFRYVTDSASDRAIVWSVALGIFGVACGITFLTDLPAGRRLGLTLTGTLFMLAGLVQLFRGFYTYMYEPQADLLGPSALNQLLLLGVVLVMVGRTFGFILMAGERLLQDAQQLVHGSAPAAIGSPAGAHALGRTVPDAEVRRQLQRIIESDVFRRSARMERFLSLAVERTLIGEPEKLKEYALGRDVFNRDEDYDPRMDSIVRVEAQRLRRKVREYYESYGRDDLVIVEFHSGSYVPLFRYREFDEISRAKDPRVSSTH
;
A
#
# COMPACT_ATOMS: atom_id res chain seq x y z
N MET A 1 17.44 -20.68 -18.29
CA MET A 1 15.99 -20.42 -18.12
C MET A 1 15.38 -21.21 -16.95
N ILE A 2 15.47 -22.56 -16.92
CA ILE A 2 14.90 -23.40 -15.83
C ILE A 2 15.41 -22.98 -14.45
N ILE A 3 16.72 -22.75 -14.30
CA ILE A 3 17.32 -22.29 -13.04
C ILE A 3 16.73 -20.93 -12.62
N ALA A 4 16.55 -20.01 -13.56
CA ALA A 4 15.94 -18.70 -13.29
C ALA A 4 14.49 -18.85 -12.80
N ALA A 5 13.69 -19.72 -13.41
CA ALA A 5 12.34 -20.02 -12.96
C ALA A 5 12.31 -20.60 -11.54
N LEU A 6 13.22 -21.54 -11.22
CA LEU A 6 13.34 -22.12 -9.88
C LEU A 6 13.74 -21.09 -8.81
N VAL A 7 14.68 -20.19 -9.12
CA VAL A 7 15.12 -19.12 -8.19
C VAL A 7 13.99 -18.18 -7.83
N ILE A 8 13.02 -17.95 -8.74
CA ILE A 8 11.90 -17.02 -8.52
C ILE A 8 10.73 -17.69 -7.79
N VAL A 9 10.62 -19.01 -7.77
CA VAL A 9 9.59 -19.73 -7.01
C VAL A 9 9.70 -19.42 -5.50
N ILE A 10 10.92 -19.35 -4.96
CA ILE A 10 11.14 -19.05 -3.52
C ILE A 10 10.61 -17.67 -3.13
N PRO A 11 11.01 -16.56 -3.79
CA PRO A 11 10.46 -15.25 -3.49
C PRO A 11 8.94 -15.15 -3.71
N THR A 12 8.41 -15.84 -4.70
CA THR A 12 6.96 -15.88 -4.96
C THR A 12 6.22 -16.61 -3.83
N GLY A 13 6.74 -17.74 -3.38
CA GLY A 13 6.22 -18.51 -2.25
C GLY A 13 6.27 -17.72 -0.94
N THR A 14 7.38 -17.04 -0.66
CA THR A 14 7.50 -16.18 0.54
C THR A 14 6.52 -15.01 0.50
N SER A 15 6.34 -14.37 -0.66
CA SER A 15 5.33 -13.31 -0.82
C SER A 15 3.90 -13.83 -0.60
N ALA A 16 3.59 -15.05 -1.08
CA ALA A 16 2.29 -15.67 -0.87
C ALA A 16 2.05 -16.02 0.62
N LEU A 17 3.06 -16.50 1.32
CA LEU A 17 2.99 -16.75 2.78
C LEU A 17 2.77 -15.46 3.57
N VAL A 18 3.48 -14.39 3.24
CA VAL A 18 3.28 -13.07 3.86
C VAL A 18 1.89 -12.53 3.54
N TRP A 19 1.38 -12.72 2.32
CA TRP A 19 0.01 -12.34 1.97
C TRP A 19 -1.05 -13.11 2.76
N ARG A 20 -0.83 -14.39 3.01
CA ARG A 20 -1.73 -15.24 3.82
C ARG A 20 -1.71 -14.86 5.30
N SER A 21 -0.63 -14.32 5.81
CA SER A 21 -0.54 -13.80 7.16
C SER A 21 -1.45 -12.57 7.28
N ARG A 22 -2.41 -12.57 8.22
CA ARG A 22 -3.61 -11.69 8.32
C ARG A 22 -3.36 -10.18 8.46
N ARG A 23 -2.12 -9.70 8.36
CA ARG A 23 -1.75 -8.27 8.37
C ARG A 23 -1.37 -7.83 6.97
N ILE A 24 -2.37 -7.65 6.10
CA ILE A 24 -2.17 -7.29 4.69
C ILE A 24 -2.11 -5.76 4.59
N TYR A 25 -0.94 -5.24 4.22
CA TYR A 25 -0.81 -3.84 3.85
C TYR A 25 -1.44 -3.58 2.47
N PRO A 26 -2.06 -2.39 2.27
CA PRO A 26 -2.64 -2.02 0.99
C PRO A 26 -1.61 -2.14 -0.14
N GLY A 27 -1.93 -2.87 -1.21
CA GLY A 27 -1.05 -3.06 -2.37
C GLY A 27 -0.24 -4.36 -2.38
N PHE A 28 0.03 -4.98 -1.21
CA PHE A 28 0.87 -6.18 -1.13
C PHE A 28 0.32 -7.37 -1.95
N GLY A 29 -1.00 -7.60 -1.91
CA GLY A 29 -1.63 -8.64 -2.72
C GLY A 29 -1.42 -8.46 -4.23
N ARG A 30 -1.38 -7.20 -4.73
CA ARG A 30 -1.05 -6.93 -6.14
C ARG A 30 0.39 -7.30 -6.48
N TRP A 31 1.33 -7.03 -5.60
CA TRP A 31 2.73 -7.43 -5.78
C TRP A 31 2.89 -8.94 -5.78
N THR A 32 2.17 -9.65 -4.90
CA THR A 32 2.18 -11.13 -4.88
C THR A 32 1.66 -11.72 -6.18
N VAL A 33 0.54 -11.22 -6.69
CA VAL A 33 0.00 -11.65 -8.00
C VAL A 33 0.95 -11.25 -9.14
N GLY A 34 1.56 -10.06 -9.09
CA GLY A 34 2.57 -9.63 -10.05
C GLY A 34 3.79 -10.57 -10.08
N ASN A 35 4.32 -10.97 -8.91
CA ASN A 35 5.41 -11.95 -8.83
C ASN A 35 5.01 -13.31 -9.39
N LEU A 36 3.77 -13.75 -9.18
CA LEU A 36 3.24 -14.99 -9.77
C LEU A 36 3.21 -14.89 -11.30
N LEU A 37 2.73 -13.78 -11.85
CA LEU A 37 2.72 -13.57 -13.31
C LEU A 37 4.14 -13.51 -13.90
N ASP A 38 5.10 -12.88 -13.24
CA ASP A 38 6.51 -12.90 -13.65
C ASP A 38 7.08 -14.32 -13.64
N THR A 39 6.73 -15.11 -12.61
CA THR A 39 7.13 -16.53 -12.54
C THR A 39 6.54 -17.32 -13.69
N LEU A 40 5.25 -17.14 -13.99
CA LEU A 40 4.58 -17.77 -15.13
C LEU A 40 5.20 -17.37 -16.46
N CYS A 41 5.55 -16.10 -16.64
CA CYS A 41 6.29 -15.63 -17.82
C CYS A 41 7.58 -16.42 -18.03
N LEU A 42 8.40 -16.55 -16.98
CA LEU A 42 9.66 -17.31 -17.09
C LEU A 42 9.46 -18.81 -17.33
N VAL A 43 8.43 -19.40 -16.73
CA VAL A 43 8.05 -20.79 -17.01
C VAL A 43 7.66 -20.95 -18.48
N PHE A 44 6.79 -20.10 -19.02
CA PHE A 44 6.40 -20.15 -20.42
C PHE A 44 7.60 -19.94 -21.38
N LEU A 45 8.47 -18.98 -21.07
CA LEU A 45 9.69 -18.77 -21.85
C LEU A 45 10.64 -19.98 -21.79
N SER A 46 10.69 -20.70 -20.66
CA SER A 46 11.51 -21.91 -20.52
C SER A 46 11.01 -23.11 -21.33
N LEU A 47 9.72 -23.09 -21.65
CA LEU A 47 9.07 -24.13 -22.47
C LEU A 47 9.12 -23.85 -23.98
N ARG A 48 9.85 -22.81 -24.41
CA ARG A 48 9.99 -22.46 -25.83
C ARG A 48 10.59 -23.61 -26.62
N GLY A 49 9.94 -23.95 -27.72
CA GLY A 49 10.30 -25.10 -28.54
C GLY A 49 9.71 -26.46 -28.08
N ILE A 50 9.04 -26.50 -26.91
CA ILE A 50 8.35 -27.72 -26.39
C ILE A 50 6.83 -27.54 -26.54
N VAL A 51 6.32 -26.34 -26.31
CA VAL A 51 4.88 -26.02 -26.41
C VAL A 51 4.64 -25.01 -27.54
N PRO A 52 3.40 -24.85 -28.02
CA PRO A 52 3.08 -23.91 -29.09
C PRO A 52 3.55 -22.47 -28.82
N ASP A 53 3.99 -21.77 -29.85
CA ASP A 53 4.56 -20.41 -29.78
C ASP A 53 3.61 -19.37 -29.18
N TRP A 54 2.31 -19.51 -29.34
CA TRP A 54 1.37 -18.58 -28.73
C TRP A 54 1.42 -18.59 -27.19
N ILE A 55 1.77 -19.71 -26.57
CA ILE A 55 1.97 -19.81 -25.12
C ILE A 55 3.28 -19.11 -24.74
N THR A 56 4.36 -19.43 -25.43
CA THR A 56 5.71 -18.96 -25.09
C THR A 56 5.98 -17.53 -25.53
N ILE A 57 5.20 -17.00 -26.47
CA ILE A 57 5.34 -15.63 -26.95
C ILE A 57 4.21 -14.76 -26.42
N VAL A 58 2.94 -15.11 -26.71
CA VAL A 58 1.82 -14.21 -26.37
C VAL A 58 1.50 -14.26 -24.88
N LEU A 59 1.28 -15.45 -24.31
CA LEU A 59 0.94 -15.56 -22.89
C LEU A 59 2.11 -15.17 -21.97
N ALA A 60 3.34 -15.52 -22.34
CA ALA A 60 4.51 -15.12 -21.56
C ALA A 60 4.64 -13.59 -21.48
N ASN A 61 4.54 -12.91 -22.62
CA ASN A 61 4.63 -11.43 -22.64
C ASN A 61 3.41 -10.77 -22.01
N ALA A 62 2.21 -11.32 -22.17
CA ALA A 62 1.01 -10.82 -21.49
C ALA A 62 1.13 -10.94 -19.96
N ALA A 63 1.71 -12.05 -19.47
CA ALA A 63 1.99 -12.22 -18.05
C ALA A 63 2.99 -11.17 -17.53
N ALA A 64 4.10 -10.92 -18.25
CA ALA A 64 5.08 -9.90 -17.86
C ALA A 64 4.49 -8.49 -17.85
N LEU A 65 3.73 -8.10 -18.87
CA LEU A 65 3.07 -6.80 -18.94
C LEU A 65 1.99 -6.65 -17.84
N GLY A 66 1.21 -7.69 -17.59
CA GLY A 66 0.25 -7.76 -16.50
C GLY A 66 0.93 -7.61 -15.13
N ALA A 67 2.10 -8.23 -14.94
CA ALA A 67 2.92 -8.05 -13.74
C ALA A 67 3.36 -6.59 -13.59
N GLY A 68 3.82 -5.93 -14.66
CA GLY A 68 4.19 -4.50 -14.66
C GLY A 68 3.05 -3.60 -14.19
N VAL A 69 1.83 -3.80 -14.72
CA VAL A 69 0.61 -3.11 -14.29
C VAL A 69 0.35 -3.31 -12.79
N LEU A 70 0.40 -4.57 -12.33
CA LEU A 70 0.11 -4.90 -10.93
C LEU A 70 1.17 -4.36 -9.96
N PHE A 71 2.45 -4.32 -10.36
CA PHE A 71 3.50 -3.70 -9.57
C PHE A 71 3.28 -2.20 -9.42
N PHE A 72 2.95 -1.52 -10.50
CA PHE A 72 2.68 -0.09 -10.45
C PHE A 72 1.44 0.23 -9.61
N GLN A 73 0.33 -0.46 -9.83
CA GLN A 73 -0.88 -0.31 -9.02
C GLN A 73 -0.64 -0.63 -7.54
N GLY A 74 0.13 -1.69 -7.27
CA GLY A 74 0.52 -2.08 -5.92
C GLY A 74 1.34 -1.00 -5.23
N SER A 75 2.31 -0.41 -5.94
CA SER A 75 3.17 0.67 -5.45
C SER A 75 2.38 1.93 -5.12
N ARG A 76 1.48 2.36 -6.01
CA ARG A 76 0.58 3.50 -5.77
C ARG A 76 -0.33 3.25 -4.56
N LYS A 77 -0.93 2.05 -4.47
CA LYS A 77 -1.81 1.69 -3.35
C LYS A 77 -1.05 1.61 -2.02
N PHE A 78 0.18 1.11 -2.02
CA PHE A 78 1.04 1.06 -0.83
C PHE A 78 1.39 2.47 -0.33
N ARG A 79 1.60 3.41 -1.24
CA ARG A 79 1.86 4.83 -0.97
C ARG A 79 0.60 5.63 -0.63
N GLY A 80 -0.59 5.02 -0.68
CA GLY A 80 -1.87 5.72 -0.47
C GLY A 80 -2.31 6.61 -1.64
N LEU A 81 -1.66 6.50 -2.80
CA LEU A 81 -2.00 7.27 -3.99
C LEU A 81 -3.23 6.70 -4.70
N ARG A 82 -3.97 7.57 -5.41
CA ARG A 82 -5.12 7.16 -6.22
C ARG A 82 -4.67 6.22 -7.35
N LEU A 83 -5.43 5.15 -7.60
CA LEU A 83 -5.23 4.27 -8.74
C LEU A 83 -5.74 4.94 -10.02
N LEU A 84 -4.94 4.85 -11.09
CA LEU A 84 -5.28 5.37 -12.42
C LEU A 84 -5.69 4.21 -13.33
N TRP A 85 -6.75 3.52 -13.03
CA TRP A 85 -7.13 2.23 -13.63
C TRP A 85 -6.93 2.08 -15.14
N TRP A 86 -7.39 3.05 -15.93
CA TRP A 86 -7.45 2.91 -17.38
C TRP A 86 -6.11 3.16 -18.09
N PRO A 87 -5.23 4.13 -17.73
CA PRO A 87 -4.00 4.36 -18.47
C PRO A 87 -3.02 3.20 -18.37
N GLU A 88 -2.92 2.61 -17.17
CA GLU A 88 -2.01 1.49 -16.88
C GLU A 88 -2.44 0.24 -17.62
N CYS A 89 -3.74 -0.09 -17.58
CA CYS A 89 -4.30 -1.22 -18.32
C CYS A 89 -4.22 -1.00 -19.84
N LEU A 90 -4.37 0.25 -20.31
CA LEU A 90 -4.25 0.58 -21.73
C LEU A 90 -2.83 0.34 -22.24
N ILE A 91 -1.80 0.79 -21.51
CA ILE A 91 -0.40 0.54 -21.87
C ILE A 91 -0.13 -0.98 -21.96
N GLY A 92 -0.60 -1.74 -20.97
CA GLY A 92 -0.46 -3.21 -20.97
C GLY A 92 -1.17 -3.85 -22.16
N ALA A 93 -2.41 -3.46 -22.42
CA ALA A 93 -3.22 -3.98 -23.54
C ALA A 93 -2.63 -3.64 -24.90
N LEU A 94 -2.19 -2.39 -25.12
CA LEU A 94 -1.51 -1.97 -26.35
C LEU A 94 -0.20 -2.73 -26.54
N GLY A 95 0.57 -2.96 -25.48
CA GLY A 95 1.77 -3.78 -25.54
C GLY A 95 1.49 -5.22 -25.99
N VAL A 96 0.45 -5.87 -25.42
CA VAL A 96 0.03 -7.21 -25.84
C VAL A 96 -0.44 -7.22 -27.29
N ALA A 97 -1.28 -6.25 -27.68
CA ALA A 97 -1.78 -6.14 -29.05
C ALA A 97 -0.64 -5.96 -30.07
N ALA A 98 0.34 -5.11 -29.76
CA ALA A 98 1.52 -4.92 -30.59
C ALA A 98 2.37 -6.19 -30.71
N ILE A 99 2.54 -6.96 -29.62
CA ILE A 99 3.26 -8.23 -29.63
C ILE A 99 2.54 -9.23 -30.53
N ILE A 100 1.21 -9.30 -30.46
CA ILE A 100 0.40 -10.15 -31.35
C ILE A 100 0.58 -9.73 -32.81
N TYR A 101 0.49 -8.43 -33.10
CA TYR A 101 0.70 -7.90 -34.43
C TYR A 101 2.07 -8.25 -35.00
N PHE A 102 3.15 -7.99 -34.25
CA PHE A 102 4.52 -8.30 -34.62
C PHE A 102 4.85 -9.79 -34.61
N ARG A 103 3.98 -10.66 -34.12
CA ARG A 103 4.13 -12.11 -34.24
C ARG A 103 3.41 -12.68 -35.46
N TYR A 104 2.20 -12.23 -35.76
CA TYR A 104 1.34 -12.87 -36.75
C TYR A 104 1.19 -12.09 -38.05
N VAL A 105 1.51 -10.79 -38.08
CA VAL A 105 1.38 -9.96 -39.27
C VAL A 105 2.75 -9.69 -39.91
N THR A 106 3.75 -9.28 -39.15
CA THR A 106 5.07 -8.92 -39.69
C THR A 106 6.18 -9.89 -39.33
N ASP A 107 5.94 -10.78 -38.37
CA ASP A 107 6.89 -11.76 -37.76
C ASP A 107 8.27 -11.17 -37.43
N SER A 108 8.28 -9.99 -36.82
CA SER A 108 9.50 -9.30 -36.39
C SER A 108 9.82 -9.58 -34.93
N ALA A 109 10.91 -10.28 -34.66
CA ALA A 109 11.38 -10.57 -33.30
C ALA A 109 11.90 -9.31 -32.58
N SER A 110 12.60 -8.46 -33.31
CA SER A 110 13.15 -7.18 -32.78
C SER A 110 12.06 -6.21 -32.38
N ASP A 111 11.00 -6.04 -33.20
CA ASP A 111 9.91 -5.14 -32.85
C ASP A 111 9.16 -5.62 -31.61
N ARG A 112 8.96 -6.93 -31.44
CA ARG A 112 8.42 -7.51 -30.19
C ARG A 112 9.31 -7.21 -29.00
N ALA A 113 10.64 -7.33 -29.17
CA ALA A 113 11.60 -7.04 -28.09
C ALA A 113 11.60 -5.54 -27.72
N ILE A 114 11.47 -4.64 -28.70
CA ILE A 114 11.38 -3.19 -28.45
C ILE A 114 10.11 -2.86 -27.69
N VAL A 115 8.94 -3.33 -28.16
CA VAL A 115 7.65 -3.08 -27.49
C VAL A 115 7.68 -3.57 -26.04
N TRP A 116 8.17 -4.78 -25.82
CA TRP A 116 8.29 -5.37 -24.49
C TRP A 116 9.20 -4.54 -23.58
N SER A 117 10.38 -4.14 -24.10
CA SER A 117 11.37 -3.36 -23.36
C SER A 117 10.84 -1.97 -23.00
N VAL A 118 10.19 -1.29 -23.95
CA VAL A 118 9.62 0.04 -23.73
C VAL A 118 8.48 -0.01 -22.70
N ALA A 119 7.55 -0.94 -22.84
CA ALA A 119 6.42 -1.05 -21.91
C ALA A 119 6.85 -1.37 -20.48
N LEU A 120 7.74 -2.36 -20.28
CA LEU A 120 8.27 -2.69 -18.96
C LEU A 120 9.20 -1.60 -18.43
N GLY A 121 9.92 -0.91 -19.31
CA GLY A 121 10.73 0.24 -18.95
C GLY A 121 9.90 1.37 -18.34
N ILE A 122 8.78 1.71 -18.98
CA ILE A 122 7.84 2.71 -18.48
C ILE A 122 7.30 2.31 -17.10
N PHE A 123 6.83 1.08 -16.92
CA PHE A 123 6.35 0.61 -15.62
C PHE A 123 7.45 0.62 -14.55
N GLY A 124 8.68 0.20 -14.90
CA GLY A 124 9.82 0.22 -13.98
C GLY A 124 10.15 1.63 -13.50
N VAL A 125 10.29 2.59 -14.42
CA VAL A 125 10.55 4.00 -14.08
C VAL A 125 9.40 4.59 -13.26
N ALA A 126 8.15 4.33 -13.63
CA ALA A 126 6.98 4.82 -12.91
C ALA A 126 6.90 4.26 -11.47
N CYS A 127 7.23 2.98 -11.26
CA CYS A 127 7.37 2.39 -9.92
C CYS A 127 8.50 3.05 -9.14
N GLY A 128 9.68 3.22 -9.78
CA GLY A 128 10.84 3.87 -9.19
C GLY A 128 10.50 5.28 -8.70
N ILE A 129 9.90 6.11 -9.54
CA ILE A 129 9.42 7.45 -9.17
C ILE A 129 8.45 7.36 -7.98
N THR A 130 7.45 6.45 -8.05
CA THR A 130 6.45 6.31 -6.98
C THR A 130 7.08 6.00 -5.62
N PHE A 131 8.17 5.23 -5.57
CA PHE A 131 8.84 4.90 -4.32
C PHE A 131 9.87 5.93 -3.86
N LEU A 132 10.52 6.64 -4.79
CA LEU A 132 11.61 7.57 -4.48
C LEU A 132 11.14 9.01 -4.21
N THR A 133 9.90 9.37 -4.60
CA THR A 133 9.32 10.67 -4.29
C THR A 133 8.71 10.68 -2.88
N ASP A 134 8.75 11.82 -2.19
CA ASP A 134 8.11 12.07 -0.89
C ASP A 134 8.37 10.96 0.14
N LEU A 135 9.64 10.66 0.39
CA LEU A 135 10.05 9.61 1.32
C LEU A 135 9.67 9.98 2.76
N PRO A 136 8.78 9.20 3.42
CA PRO A 136 8.41 9.47 4.80
C PRO A 136 9.59 9.25 5.76
N ALA A 137 9.68 10.09 6.80
CA ALA A 137 10.66 9.92 7.85
C ALA A 137 10.52 8.52 8.49
N GLY A 138 11.63 7.80 8.66
CA GLY A 138 11.66 6.49 9.31
C GLY A 138 11.42 5.26 8.42
N ARG A 139 11.05 5.41 7.14
CA ARG A 139 10.86 4.28 6.18
C ARG A 139 11.70 4.41 4.92
N ARG A 140 12.95 4.80 5.08
CA ARG A 140 13.75 5.15 3.91
C ARG A 140 14.39 3.96 3.23
N LEU A 141 14.85 2.95 3.99
CA LEU A 141 15.68 1.87 3.44
C LEU A 141 14.90 0.99 2.45
N GLY A 142 13.76 0.43 2.87
CA GLY A 142 12.95 -0.45 2.03
C GLY A 142 12.42 0.26 0.78
N LEU A 143 11.89 1.49 0.94
CA LEU A 143 11.39 2.31 -0.17
C LEU A 143 12.52 2.70 -1.14
N THR A 144 13.66 3.17 -0.62
CA THR A 144 14.80 3.59 -1.43
C THR A 144 15.38 2.40 -2.19
N LEU A 145 15.63 1.27 -1.52
CA LEU A 145 16.15 0.07 -2.16
C LEU A 145 15.21 -0.42 -3.28
N THR A 146 13.93 -0.58 -2.97
CA THR A 146 12.95 -1.06 -3.95
C THR A 146 12.78 -0.08 -5.10
N GLY A 147 12.67 1.21 -4.80
CA GLY A 147 12.53 2.27 -5.80
C GLY A 147 13.75 2.35 -6.73
N THR A 148 14.96 2.25 -6.18
CA THR A 148 16.20 2.24 -6.97
C THR A 148 16.27 1.01 -7.87
N LEU A 149 15.91 -0.17 -7.37
CA LEU A 149 15.88 -1.40 -8.19
C LEU A 149 14.87 -1.29 -9.34
N PHE A 150 13.68 -0.75 -9.11
CA PHE A 150 12.70 -0.53 -10.17
C PHE A 150 13.19 0.53 -11.18
N MET A 151 13.79 1.62 -10.71
CA MET A 151 14.34 2.67 -11.57
C MET A 151 15.44 2.13 -12.48
N LEU A 152 16.42 1.42 -11.90
CA LEU A 152 17.51 0.81 -12.65
C LEU A 152 16.99 -0.22 -13.66
N ALA A 153 16.08 -1.10 -13.24
CA ALA A 153 15.45 -2.08 -14.14
C ALA A 153 14.72 -1.39 -15.31
N GLY A 154 13.95 -0.35 -15.00
CA GLY A 154 13.23 0.43 -16.03
C GLY A 154 14.18 1.09 -17.03
N LEU A 155 15.24 1.74 -16.55
CA LEU A 155 16.25 2.38 -17.39
C LEU A 155 17.00 1.36 -18.26
N VAL A 156 17.39 0.21 -17.71
CA VAL A 156 18.03 -0.88 -18.46
C VAL A 156 17.13 -1.39 -19.56
N GLN A 157 15.84 -1.55 -19.29
CA GLN A 157 14.87 -1.97 -20.32
C GLN A 157 14.69 -0.93 -21.42
N LEU A 158 14.59 0.36 -21.09
CA LEU A 158 14.52 1.43 -22.08
C LEU A 158 15.80 1.48 -22.93
N PHE A 159 16.96 1.37 -22.28
CA PHE A 159 18.25 1.30 -23.01
C PHE A 159 18.30 0.09 -23.94
N ARG A 160 17.85 -1.08 -23.48
CA ARG A 160 17.78 -2.27 -24.31
C ARG A 160 16.89 -2.06 -25.54
N GLY A 161 15.69 -1.50 -25.37
CA GLY A 161 14.79 -1.19 -26.49
C GLY A 161 15.45 -0.26 -27.52
N PHE A 162 16.12 0.79 -27.02
CA PHE A 162 16.87 1.72 -27.86
C PHE A 162 18.04 1.04 -28.59
N TYR A 163 18.83 0.21 -27.88
CA TYR A 163 19.95 -0.52 -28.44
C TYR A 163 19.50 -1.50 -29.53
N THR A 164 18.42 -2.24 -29.29
CA THR A 164 17.84 -3.18 -30.31
C THR A 164 17.39 -2.41 -31.55
N TYR A 165 16.75 -1.25 -31.36
CA TYR A 165 16.33 -0.42 -32.49
C TYR A 165 17.50 0.09 -33.35
N MET A 166 18.62 0.50 -32.72
CA MET A 166 19.75 1.12 -33.41
C MET A 166 20.75 0.12 -34.01
N TYR A 167 20.99 -1.00 -33.33
CA TYR A 167 22.16 -1.84 -33.64
C TYR A 167 21.83 -3.30 -33.94
N GLU A 168 20.66 -3.80 -33.54
CA GLU A 168 20.31 -5.22 -33.71
C GLU A 168 18.89 -5.40 -34.29
N PRO A 169 18.65 -5.00 -35.56
CA PRO A 169 17.30 -5.12 -36.15
C PRO A 169 16.81 -6.56 -36.34
N GLN A 170 17.63 -7.58 -36.07
CA GLN A 170 17.26 -9.00 -36.11
C GLN A 170 17.48 -9.73 -34.76
N ALA A 171 17.61 -8.99 -33.66
CA ALA A 171 17.87 -9.58 -32.36
C ALA A 171 16.68 -10.45 -31.86
N ASP A 172 16.94 -11.72 -31.61
CA ASP A 172 16.02 -12.54 -30.83
C ASP A 172 16.22 -12.26 -29.33
N LEU A 173 15.13 -12.14 -28.60
CA LEU A 173 15.09 -11.87 -27.15
C LEU A 173 15.89 -12.92 -26.33
N LEU A 174 15.98 -14.14 -26.84
CA LEU A 174 16.67 -15.27 -26.24
C LEU A 174 17.92 -15.71 -27.06
N GLY A 175 18.36 -14.88 -28.00
CA GLY A 175 19.54 -15.15 -28.78
C GLY A 175 20.78 -15.41 -27.92
N PRO A 176 21.77 -16.17 -28.41
CA PRO A 176 22.93 -16.60 -27.64
C PRO A 176 23.96 -15.50 -27.36
N SER A 177 23.66 -14.22 -27.65
CA SER A 177 24.58 -13.13 -27.38
C SER A 177 24.87 -12.99 -25.88
N ALA A 178 26.14 -12.75 -25.55
CA ALA A 178 26.56 -12.53 -24.16
C ALA A 178 25.79 -11.36 -23.50
N LEU A 179 25.45 -10.32 -24.26
CA LEU A 179 24.66 -9.21 -23.80
C LEU A 179 23.24 -9.64 -23.37
N ASN A 180 22.55 -10.44 -24.17
CA ASN A 180 21.23 -10.96 -23.82
C ASN A 180 21.26 -11.84 -22.56
N GLN A 181 22.32 -12.67 -22.39
CA GLN A 181 22.48 -13.49 -21.19
C GLN A 181 22.74 -12.64 -19.94
N LEU A 182 23.57 -11.61 -20.04
CA LEU A 182 23.82 -10.67 -18.93
C LEU A 182 22.56 -9.88 -18.56
N LEU A 183 21.80 -9.42 -19.55
CA LEU A 183 20.54 -8.72 -19.32
C LEU A 183 19.49 -9.63 -18.65
N LEU A 184 19.40 -10.90 -19.09
CA LEU A 184 18.51 -11.87 -18.46
C LEU A 184 18.89 -12.14 -17.01
N LEU A 185 20.19 -12.34 -16.73
CA LEU A 185 20.69 -12.48 -15.37
C LEU A 185 20.36 -11.24 -14.52
N GLY A 186 20.55 -10.03 -15.06
CA GLY A 186 20.19 -8.78 -14.42
C GLY A 186 18.71 -8.70 -14.08
N VAL A 187 17.84 -9.10 -14.99
CA VAL A 187 16.38 -9.15 -14.75
C VAL A 187 16.04 -10.09 -13.60
N VAL A 188 16.63 -11.28 -13.54
CA VAL A 188 16.41 -12.25 -12.46
C VAL A 188 16.86 -11.67 -11.12
N LEU A 189 18.06 -11.05 -11.06
CA LEU A 189 18.57 -10.41 -9.85
C LEU A 189 17.66 -9.28 -9.37
N VAL A 190 17.14 -8.47 -10.30
CA VAL A 190 16.18 -7.40 -9.96
C VAL A 190 14.86 -7.98 -9.44
N MET A 191 14.34 -9.05 -10.03
CA MET A 191 13.12 -9.72 -9.57
C MET A 191 13.26 -10.23 -8.13
N VAL A 192 14.40 -10.86 -7.81
CA VAL A 192 14.71 -11.32 -6.45
C VAL A 192 14.85 -10.13 -5.50
N GLY A 193 15.69 -9.16 -5.85
CA GLY A 193 15.93 -7.96 -5.03
C GLY A 193 14.66 -7.16 -4.74
N ARG A 194 13.82 -6.97 -5.74
CA ARG A 194 12.51 -6.32 -5.62
C ARG A 194 11.58 -7.05 -4.63
N THR A 195 11.55 -8.37 -4.69
CA THR A 195 10.71 -9.16 -3.76
C THR A 195 11.21 -9.04 -2.34
N PHE A 196 12.52 -9.08 -2.11
CA PHE A 196 13.11 -8.78 -0.80
C PHE A 196 12.78 -7.36 -0.35
N GLY A 197 12.83 -6.37 -1.25
CA GLY A 197 12.43 -4.99 -0.98
C GLY A 197 10.97 -4.89 -0.51
N PHE A 198 10.04 -5.63 -1.13
CA PHE A 198 8.64 -5.68 -0.68
C PHE A 198 8.49 -6.29 0.71
N ILE A 199 9.22 -7.36 1.01
CA ILE A 199 9.22 -8.00 2.33
C ILE A 199 9.81 -7.04 3.37
N LEU A 200 10.91 -6.35 3.03
CA LEU A 200 11.55 -5.37 3.90
C LEU A 200 10.60 -4.21 4.22
N MET A 201 9.93 -3.62 3.21
CA MET A 201 8.95 -2.56 3.42
C MET A 201 7.76 -3.02 4.28
N ALA A 202 7.31 -4.26 4.11
CA ALA A 202 6.26 -4.83 4.96
C ALA A 202 6.75 -5.02 6.40
N GLY A 203 7.99 -5.47 6.58
CA GLY A 203 8.65 -5.64 7.88
C GLY A 203 8.87 -4.31 8.60
N GLU A 204 9.39 -3.28 7.91
CA GLU A 204 9.56 -1.93 8.47
C GLU A 204 8.23 -1.35 8.97
N ARG A 205 7.16 -1.55 8.21
CA ARG A 205 5.82 -1.10 8.60
C ARG A 205 5.28 -1.87 9.80
N LEU A 206 5.49 -3.19 9.84
CA LEU A 206 5.09 -4.03 10.95
C LEU A 206 5.83 -3.66 12.24
N LEU A 207 7.13 -3.39 12.16
CA LEU A 207 7.93 -2.96 13.29
C LEU A 207 7.46 -1.60 13.82
N GLN A 208 7.13 -0.65 12.96
CA GLN A 208 6.59 0.64 13.37
C GLN A 208 5.22 0.50 14.04
N ASP A 209 4.32 -0.32 13.47
CA ASP A 209 3.02 -0.60 14.08
C ASP A 209 3.19 -1.28 15.46
N ALA A 210 4.17 -2.19 15.60
CA ALA A 210 4.49 -2.85 16.87
C ALA A 210 5.10 -1.85 17.89
N GLN A 211 6.02 -0.99 17.45
CA GLN A 211 6.60 0.06 18.30
C GLN A 211 5.54 1.05 18.77
N GLN A 212 4.61 1.46 17.92
CA GLN A 212 3.49 2.31 18.31
C GLN A 212 2.59 1.64 19.36
N LEU A 213 2.37 0.33 19.25
CA LEU A 213 1.62 -0.44 20.26
C LEU A 213 2.37 -0.54 21.60
N VAL A 214 3.68 -0.72 21.56
CA VAL A 214 4.52 -0.82 22.79
C VAL A 214 4.64 0.55 23.47
N HIS A 215 4.89 1.62 22.71
CA HIS A 215 5.01 2.98 23.27
C HIS A 215 3.65 3.56 23.70
N GLY A 216 2.56 3.12 23.06
CA GLY A 216 1.20 3.45 23.51
C GLY A 216 0.72 2.65 24.73
N SER A 217 1.45 1.60 25.12
CA SER A 217 1.10 0.69 26.22
C SER A 217 2.06 0.78 27.41
N ALA A 218 3.10 1.62 27.35
CA ALA A 218 4.04 1.77 28.46
C ALA A 218 3.33 2.50 29.60
N PRO A 219 3.18 1.88 30.79
CA PRO A 219 2.83 2.60 32.00
C PRO A 219 3.94 3.62 32.26
N ALA A 220 3.55 4.85 32.56
CA ALA A 220 4.48 5.93 32.92
C ALA A 220 5.44 5.43 34.03
N ALA A 221 6.64 5.06 33.63
CA ALA A 221 7.71 4.74 34.56
C ALA A 221 8.10 6.03 35.26
N ILE A 222 7.85 6.08 36.55
CA ILE A 222 8.27 7.10 37.50
C ILE A 222 9.79 7.27 37.41
N GLY A 223 10.25 8.45 37.05
CA GLY A 223 11.57 8.97 37.41
C GLY A 223 12.70 8.83 36.40
N SER A 224 12.83 9.81 35.51
CA SER A 224 14.14 10.40 35.18
C SER A 224 13.99 11.78 34.54
N PRO A 225 14.69 12.82 35.04
CA PRO A 225 14.59 14.18 34.54
C PRO A 225 15.71 14.46 33.53
N ALA A 226 15.51 14.05 32.26
CA ALA A 226 16.37 14.56 31.18
C ALA A 226 15.66 14.34 29.84
N GLY A 227 15.02 15.39 29.30
CA GLY A 227 14.42 15.32 27.96
C GLY A 227 13.20 16.24 27.78
N ALA A 228 13.24 17.42 28.33
CA ALA A 228 12.25 18.46 28.07
C ALA A 228 12.46 19.01 26.67
N HIS A 229 11.74 18.51 25.66
CA HIS A 229 11.35 19.24 24.43
C HIS A 229 10.58 18.31 23.47
N ALA A 230 9.37 17.93 23.89
CA ALA A 230 8.22 17.68 23.00
C ALA A 230 6.98 17.68 23.92
N LEU A 231 6.30 18.82 24.00
CA LEU A 231 5.12 19.05 24.83
C LEU A 231 3.92 18.21 24.36
N GLY A 232 3.89 16.93 24.67
CA GLY A 232 2.68 16.12 24.70
C GLY A 232 1.94 16.37 26.01
N ARG A 233 1.23 17.50 26.16
CA ARG A 233 0.30 17.72 27.28
C ARG A 233 -0.78 16.64 27.18
N THR A 234 -0.78 15.70 28.13
CA THR A 234 -1.91 14.78 28.30
C THR A 234 -3.15 15.61 28.64
N VAL A 235 -4.22 15.43 27.87
CA VAL A 235 -5.48 16.15 28.12
C VAL A 235 -6.10 15.58 29.39
N PRO A 236 -6.43 16.41 30.41
CA PRO A 236 -7.08 15.94 31.63
C PRO A 236 -8.45 15.30 31.33
N ASP A 237 -8.78 14.22 32.05
CA ASP A 237 -10.04 13.48 31.88
C ASP A 237 -11.28 14.35 31.92
N ALA A 238 -11.29 15.38 32.79
CA ALA A 238 -12.39 16.32 32.88
C ALA A 238 -12.57 17.16 31.62
N GLU A 239 -11.49 17.45 30.89
CA GLU A 239 -11.56 18.19 29.62
C GLU A 239 -12.01 17.26 28.48
N VAL A 240 -11.57 16.01 28.49
CA VAL A 240 -12.04 14.99 27.54
C VAL A 240 -13.55 14.77 27.70
N ARG A 241 -14.05 14.64 28.95
CA ARG A 241 -15.49 14.47 29.21
C ARG A 241 -16.29 15.69 28.78
N ARG A 242 -15.78 16.89 29.01
CA ARG A 242 -16.42 18.12 28.51
C ARG A 242 -16.49 18.16 27.00
N GLN A 243 -15.43 17.75 26.35
CA GLN A 243 -15.39 17.66 24.88
C GLN A 243 -16.34 16.59 24.34
N LEU A 244 -16.39 15.41 24.96
CA LEU A 244 -17.36 14.37 24.65
C LEU A 244 -18.79 14.91 24.69
N GLN A 245 -19.15 15.64 25.76
CA GLN A 245 -20.47 16.21 25.93
C GLN A 245 -20.81 17.19 24.80
N ARG A 246 -19.88 18.09 24.41
CA ARG A 246 -20.05 19.00 23.28
C ARG A 246 -20.30 18.28 21.97
N ILE A 247 -19.57 17.20 21.70
CA ILE A 247 -19.74 16.39 20.48
C ILE A 247 -21.14 15.78 20.47
N ILE A 248 -21.58 15.18 21.56
CA ILE A 248 -22.88 14.50 21.67
C ILE A 248 -24.05 15.48 21.52
N GLU A 249 -23.96 16.66 22.12
CA GLU A 249 -24.99 17.70 22.06
C GLU A 249 -25.08 18.40 20.69
N SER A 250 -24.09 18.22 19.83
CA SER A 250 -24.08 18.81 18.49
C SER A 250 -25.17 18.21 17.57
N ASP A 251 -25.63 18.99 16.61
CA ASP A 251 -26.62 18.52 15.61
C ASP A 251 -26.10 17.33 14.77
N VAL A 252 -24.78 17.19 14.65
CA VAL A 252 -24.15 16.05 13.98
C VAL A 252 -24.47 14.73 14.67
N PHE A 253 -24.55 14.71 16.02
CA PHE A 253 -24.78 13.51 16.83
C PHE A 253 -26.22 13.36 17.32
N ARG A 254 -26.94 14.46 17.54
CA ARG A 254 -28.31 14.50 18.15
C ARG A 254 -29.32 13.52 17.55
N ARG A 255 -29.16 13.14 16.26
CA ARG A 255 -30.05 12.19 15.58
C ARG A 255 -29.50 10.76 15.49
N SER A 256 -28.52 10.42 16.32
CA SER A 256 -27.78 9.16 16.20
C SER A 256 -27.46 8.56 17.57
N ALA A 257 -28.47 8.19 18.35
CA ALA A 257 -28.31 7.60 19.69
C ALA A 257 -27.32 6.40 19.73
N ARG A 258 -27.22 5.64 18.64
CA ARG A 258 -26.27 4.53 18.52
C ARG A 258 -24.83 5.02 18.41
N MET A 259 -24.58 6.09 17.66
CA MET A 259 -23.25 6.70 17.53
C MET A 259 -22.82 7.39 18.82
N GLU A 260 -23.76 8.06 19.51
CA GLU A 260 -23.56 8.63 20.81
C GLU A 260 -23.13 7.57 21.83
N ARG A 261 -23.86 6.44 21.90
CA ARG A 261 -23.51 5.31 22.78
C ARG A 261 -22.13 4.75 22.45
N PHE A 262 -21.80 4.60 21.17
CA PHE A 262 -20.50 4.10 20.73
C PHE A 262 -19.37 5.06 21.14
N LEU A 263 -19.52 6.35 20.87
CA LEU A 263 -18.53 7.37 21.22
C LEU A 263 -18.33 7.44 22.74
N SER A 264 -19.41 7.47 23.51
CA SER A 264 -19.38 7.54 24.97
C SER A 264 -18.69 6.31 25.57
N LEU A 265 -19.05 5.11 25.12
CA LEU A 265 -18.41 3.89 25.59
C LEU A 265 -16.92 3.85 25.27
N ALA A 266 -16.53 4.23 24.06
CA ALA A 266 -15.15 4.24 23.63
C ALA A 266 -14.31 5.23 24.47
N VAL A 267 -14.81 6.45 24.68
CA VAL A 267 -14.14 7.48 25.48
C VAL A 267 -14.04 7.04 26.94
N GLU A 268 -15.14 6.63 27.57
CA GLU A 268 -15.12 6.25 29.00
C GLU A 268 -14.24 5.03 29.27
N ARG A 269 -14.29 3.99 28.44
CA ARG A 269 -13.40 2.82 28.58
C ARG A 269 -11.92 3.20 28.48
N THR A 270 -11.60 4.15 27.61
CA THR A 270 -10.22 4.64 27.47
C THR A 270 -9.80 5.45 28.67
N LEU A 271 -10.67 6.32 29.23
CA LEU A 271 -10.38 7.13 30.40
C LEU A 271 -10.19 6.31 31.68
N ILE A 272 -10.96 5.22 31.85
CA ILE A 272 -10.80 4.34 33.02
C ILE A 272 -9.64 3.34 32.86
N GLY A 273 -8.86 3.42 31.78
CA GLY A 273 -7.70 2.56 31.54
C GLY A 273 -8.02 1.14 31.06
N GLU A 274 -9.19 0.93 30.44
CA GLU A 274 -9.65 -0.36 29.91
C GLU A 274 -9.76 -0.39 28.37
N PRO A 275 -8.81 0.17 27.61
CA PRO A 275 -8.91 0.20 26.14
C PRO A 275 -8.90 -1.19 25.51
N GLU A 276 -8.37 -2.19 26.20
CA GLU A 276 -8.35 -3.61 25.74
C GLU A 276 -9.75 -4.23 25.66
N LYS A 277 -10.73 -3.65 26.37
CA LYS A 277 -12.15 -4.05 26.28
C LYS A 277 -12.86 -3.51 25.04
N LEU A 278 -12.25 -2.55 24.32
CA LEU A 278 -12.76 -2.01 23.06
C LEU A 278 -12.44 -2.93 21.87
N LYS A 279 -12.85 -4.18 21.97
CA LYS A 279 -12.73 -5.19 20.90
C LYS A 279 -14.05 -5.33 20.15
N GLU A 280 -13.95 -5.76 18.89
CA GLU A 280 -15.08 -5.86 17.98
C GLU A 280 -16.23 -6.69 18.57
N TYR A 281 -15.91 -7.81 19.24
CA TYR A 281 -16.90 -8.65 19.89
C TYR A 281 -17.64 -7.92 21.04
N ALA A 282 -16.88 -7.26 21.94
CA ALA A 282 -17.46 -6.54 23.06
C ALA A 282 -18.34 -5.37 22.59
N LEU A 283 -17.87 -4.59 21.59
CA LEU A 283 -18.62 -3.50 20.99
C LEU A 283 -19.90 -3.99 20.29
N GLY A 284 -19.86 -5.14 19.65
CA GLY A 284 -21.03 -5.78 19.06
C GLY A 284 -22.13 -6.03 20.09
N ARG A 285 -21.79 -6.53 21.26
CA ARG A 285 -22.72 -6.77 22.36
C ARG A 285 -23.16 -5.49 23.07
N ASP A 286 -22.22 -4.68 23.50
CA ASP A 286 -22.47 -3.54 24.40
C ASP A 286 -23.13 -2.35 23.69
N VAL A 287 -22.84 -2.15 22.39
CA VAL A 287 -23.33 -1.00 21.62
C VAL A 287 -24.43 -1.41 20.65
N PHE A 288 -24.26 -2.57 20.00
CA PHE A 288 -25.13 -2.97 18.87
C PHE A 288 -26.14 -4.06 19.23
N ASN A 289 -26.25 -4.44 20.52
CA ASN A 289 -27.19 -5.43 21.06
C ASN A 289 -27.13 -6.76 20.28
N ARG A 290 -25.89 -7.24 20.00
CA ARG A 290 -25.70 -8.56 19.39
C ARG A 290 -25.75 -9.65 20.45
N ASP A 291 -26.27 -10.82 20.06
CA ASP A 291 -26.38 -12.00 20.91
C ASP A 291 -25.03 -12.61 21.23
N GLU A 292 -25.01 -13.63 22.11
CA GLU A 292 -23.77 -14.31 22.52
C GLU A 292 -23.10 -15.04 21.35
N ASP A 293 -23.86 -15.44 20.33
CA ASP A 293 -23.35 -16.10 19.12
C ASP A 293 -22.77 -15.12 18.07
N TYR A 294 -22.63 -13.83 18.40
CA TYR A 294 -22.09 -12.83 17.52
C TYR A 294 -20.65 -13.16 17.10
N ASP A 295 -20.46 -13.43 15.79
CA ASP A 295 -19.12 -13.60 15.19
C ASP A 295 -18.75 -12.36 14.35
N PRO A 296 -17.76 -11.56 14.77
CA PRO A 296 -17.28 -10.41 14.02
C PRO A 296 -16.76 -10.73 12.61
N ARG A 297 -16.49 -12.00 12.32
CA ARG A 297 -16.05 -12.45 10.98
C ARG A 297 -17.20 -12.54 10.01
N MET A 298 -18.39 -12.87 10.52
CA MET A 298 -19.63 -13.04 9.73
C MET A 298 -20.43 -11.74 9.65
N ASP A 299 -20.48 -10.98 10.76
CA ASP A 299 -21.21 -9.70 10.81
C ASP A 299 -20.24 -8.53 11.04
N SER A 300 -20.07 -7.72 10.02
CA SER A 300 -19.14 -6.57 10.01
C SER A 300 -19.73 -5.28 10.59
N ILE A 301 -20.85 -5.35 11.33
CA ILE A 301 -21.59 -4.17 11.81
C ILE A 301 -20.68 -3.19 12.57
N VAL A 302 -19.82 -3.68 13.48
CA VAL A 302 -18.93 -2.83 14.28
C VAL A 302 -17.94 -2.07 13.39
N ARG A 303 -17.39 -2.72 12.36
CA ARG A 303 -16.47 -2.08 11.42
C ARG A 303 -17.12 -0.98 10.60
N VAL A 304 -18.34 -1.24 10.13
CA VAL A 304 -19.12 -0.27 9.35
C VAL A 304 -19.50 0.92 10.21
N GLU A 305 -19.98 0.67 11.42
CA GLU A 305 -20.41 1.74 12.33
C GLU A 305 -19.20 2.54 12.88
N ALA A 306 -18.03 1.91 13.07
CA ALA A 306 -16.81 2.62 13.41
C ALA A 306 -16.33 3.57 12.28
N GLN A 307 -16.53 3.18 11.02
CA GLN A 307 -16.26 4.10 9.90
C GLN A 307 -17.23 5.29 9.90
N ARG A 308 -18.50 5.04 10.19
CA ARG A 308 -19.51 6.11 10.32
C ARG A 308 -19.20 7.03 11.48
N LEU A 309 -18.78 6.48 12.63
CA LEU A 309 -18.36 7.26 13.80
C LEU A 309 -17.19 8.18 13.45
N ARG A 310 -16.12 7.66 12.83
CA ARG A 310 -14.97 8.47 12.39
C ARG A 310 -15.37 9.61 11.47
N ARG A 311 -16.29 9.36 10.54
CA ARG A 311 -16.80 10.38 9.62
C ARG A 311 -17.57 11.46 10.38
N LYS A 312 -18.45 11.08 11.32
CA LYS A 312 -19.23 12.05 12.14
C LYS A 312 -18.35 12.88 13.06
N VAL A 313 -17.35 12.28 13.69
CA VAL A 313 -16.38 13.01 14.51
C VAL A 313 -15.60 14.02 13.66
N ARG A 314 -15.21 13.66 12.46
CA ARG A 314 -14.55 14.58 11.52
C ARG A 314 -15.49 15.72 11.11
N GLU A 315 -16.73 15.40 10.71
CA GLU A 315 -17.77 16.37 10.34
C GLU A 315 -18.03 17.38 11.50
N TYR A 316 -18.01 16.90 12.74
CA TYR A 316 -18.11 17.77 13.92
C TYR A 316 -16.97 18.78 13.97
N TYR A 317 -15.72 18.33 13.83
CA TYR A 317 -14.57 19.25 13.88
C TYR A 317 -14.42 20.11 12.61
N GLU A 318 -15.02 19.73 11.51
CA GLU A 318 -15.12 20.56 10.30
C GLU A 318 -16.24 21.63 10.38
N SER A 319 -17.19 21.46 11.30
CA SER A 319 -18.36 22.35 11.46
C SER A 319 -18.39 23.03 12.84
N TYR A 320 -18.99 22.37 13.82
CA TYR A 320 -19.24 22.92 15.16
C TYR A 320 -18.02 23.05 16.03
N GLY A 321 -17.11 22.10 15.97
CA GLY A 321 -15.91 21.99 16.81
C GLY A 321 -14.65 22.62 16.20
N ARG A 322 -14.78 23.56 15.26
CA ARG A 322 -13.61 24.19 14.60
C ARG A 322 -12.67 24.90 15.57
N ASP A 323 -13.22 25.49 16.61
CA ASP A 323 -12.46 26.25 17.60
C ASP A 323 -12.22 25.47 18.89
N ASP A 324 -12.62 24.20 18.95
CA ASP A 324 -12.42 23.37 20.13
C ASP A 324 -10.93 23.06 20.33
N LEU A 325 -10.47 23.25 21.57
CA LEU A 325 -9.08 23.04 21.95
C LEU A 325 -8.72 21.57 22.08
N VAL A 326 -9.68 20.72 22.48
CA VAL A 326 -9.48 19.28 22.65
C VAL A 326 -10.01 18.54 21.44
N ILE A 327 -9.18 17.70 20.87
CA ILE A 327 -9.51 16.83 19.73
C ILE A 327 -9.66 15.41 20.23
N VAL A 328 -10.82 14.80 19.93
CA VAL A 328 -11.06 13.35 20.05
C VAL A 328 -10.94 12.74 18.68
N GLU A 329 -10.02 11.82 18.49
CA GLU A 329 -9.67 11.25 17.19
C GLU A 329 -9.64 9.73 17.23
N PHE A 330 -10.10 9.08 16.14
CA PHE A 330 -10.04 7.62 15.99
C PHE A 330 -9.20 7.24 14.78
N HIS A 331 -8.12 6.50 15.00
CA HIS A 331 -7.30 6.00 13.91
C HIS A 331 -7.98 4.86 13.15
N SER A 332 -7.62 4.72 11.87
CA SER A 332 -8.11 3.63 11.05
C SER A 332 -7.66 2.29 11.62
N GLY A 333 -8.60 1.37 11.82
CA GLY A 333 -8.32 0.04 12.39
C GLY A 333 -8.35 -0.01 13.94
N SER A 334 -8.52 1.11 14.64
CA SER A 334 -8.64 1.17 16.11
C SER A 334 -10.03 1.60 16.52
N TYR A 335 -10.53 1.06 17.63
CA TYR A 335 -11.76 1.50 18.31
C TYR A 335 -11.44 2.37 19.54
N VAL A 336 -10.15 2.53 19.85
CA VAL A 336 -9.66 3.33 20.97
C VAL A 336 -9.48 4.78 20.50
N PRO A 337 -10.15 5.77 21.12
CA PRO A 337 -9.94 7.18 20.82
C PRO A 337 -8.60 7.67 21.35
N LEU A 338 -8.04 8.65 20.67
CA LEU A 338 -6.89 9.43 21.11
C LEU A 338 -7.36 10.85 21.49
N PHE A 339 -6.75 11.42 22.52
CA PHE A 339 -7.04 12.76 23.01
C PHE A 339 -5.82 13.65 22.87
N ARG A 340 -5.95 14.78 22.18
CA ARG A 340 -4.86 15.74 22.01
C ARG A 340 -5.38 17.18 22.07
N TYR A 341 -4.51 18.10 22.38
CA TYR A 341 -4.80 19.50 22.13
C TYR A 341 -4.61 19.85 20.65
N ARG A 342 -5.41 20.79 20.16
CA ARG A 342 -5.26 21.34 18.81
C ARG A 342 -3.98 22.18 18.75
N GLU A 343 -3.15 21.99 17.73
CA GLU A 343 -1.95 22.79 17.53
C GLU A 343 -2.29 24.20 17.07
N PHE A 344 -1.47 25.19 17.48
CA PHE A 344 -1.73 26.62 17.21
C PHE A 344 -1.80 26.91 15.69
N ASP A 345 -1.03 26.21 14.89
CA ASP A 345 -1.05 26.32 13.42
C ASP A 345 -2.35 25.81 12.79
N GLU A 346 -3.02 24.83 13.39
CA GLU A 346 -4.33 24.33 12.95
C GLU A 346 -5.43 25.36 13.20
N ILE A 347 -5.35 26.13 14.29
CA ILE A 347 -6.30 27.21 14.64
C ILE A 347 -6.17 28.38 13.65
N SER A 348 -4.95 28.71 13.25
CA SER A 348 -4.68 29.80 12.29
C SER A 348 -5.20 29.47 10.89
N ARG A 349 -5.06 28.21 10.46
CA ARG A 349 -5.58 27.73 9.15
C ARG A 349 -7.11 27.63 9.12
N ALA A 350 -7.76 27.33 10.26
CA ALA A 350 -9.22 27.25 10.34
C ALA A 350 -9.88 28.64 10.25
N LYS A 351 -9.16 29.71 10.60
CA LYS A 351 -9.66 31.11 10.58
C LYS A 351 -9.47 31.84 9.24
N ASP A 352 -8.65 31.32 8.33
CA ASP A 352 -8.45 31.90 6.99
C ASP A 352 -8.95 30.99 5.87
N PRO A 353 -10.20 31.17 5.39
CA PRO A 353 -10.78 30.36 4.33
C PRO A 353 -10.13 30.59 2.95
N ARG A 354 -9.17 31.51 2.81
CA ARG A 354 -8.52 31.82 1.52
C ARG A 354 -7.32 30.92 1.20
N VAL A 355 -6.86 30.07 2.12
CA VAL A 355 -5.70 29.21 1.92
C VAL A 355 -6.09 27.78 1.43
N SER A 356 -7.37 27.44 1.42
CA SER A 356 -7.84 26.10 1.01
C SER A 356 -8.12 25.93 -0.50
N SER A 357 -7.84 26.92 -1.35
CA SER A 357 -8.16 26.88 -2.79
C SER A 357 -6.95 26.85 -3.73
N THR A 358 -5.75 26.50 -3.22
CA THR A 358 -4.57 26.33 -4.08
C THR A 358 -3.84 25.03 -3.67
N HIS A 359 -4.34 23.91 -4.15
CA HIS A 359 -3.53 22.75 -4.56
C HIS A 359 -4.42 21.69 -5.23
#